data_d44b8929805d62cf6fb594e13dbc649a
#
_entry.id   d44b8929805d62cf6fb594e13dbc649a
#
_cell.length_a   1.000
_cell.length_b   1.000
_cell.length_c   1.000
_cell.angle_alpha   90.00
_cell.angle_beta   90.00
_cell.angle_gamma   90.00
#
_symmetry.space_group_name_H-M   'P 1'
#
loop_
_entity.id
_entity.type
_entity.pdbx_description
1 polymer ?
#
loop_
_entity_poly.entity_id
_entity_poly.type
_entity_poly.pdbx_seq_one_letter_code
_entity_poly.pdbx_strand_id
1 'polypeptide(L)'
;MSHVRYAAPPAQGWDIHCHTVFSDGTETPGTLVEQARLLGLHGVAIADHDTTAGWREARAAARKAGLPLLLGTEITAVDDDVSVHMLAFRYDPANTRISDMFAGTRAARLRRTKRMVERLTEDYPITWDDVLDQVKEGERTTIGRPHIADALVAAGVYRTRSDAFADAVSAASKYYIPTPSPSTHEVIASVKDAGGVVVVAHAGDPRRNRRLLSDAQLNALIDDGLDGLEVWHRGNPPEQRERLLAIASRHDLLVTGGSDWHGKGKPNALGENLTDDDTVREIMRRGVDSGSRF
;
A
#
# COMPACT_ATOMS: atom_id res chain seq x y z
N MET A 1 -31.17 -9.22 1.26
CA MET A 1 -30.68 -10.60 1.31
C MET A 1 -29.20 -10.59 0.95
N SER A 2 -28.30 -10.68 1.90
CA SER A 2 -26.95 -11.28 1.82
C SER A 2 -26.10 -10.84 3.03
N HIS A 3 -26.44 -11.35 4.21
CA HIS A 3 -25.67 -11.06 5.44
C HIS A 3 -24.59 -12.11 5.76
N VAL A 4 -24.19 -12.95 4.79
CA VAL A 4 -23.26 -14.09 5.03
C VAL A 4 -21.95 -13.99 4.25
N ARG A 5 -21.75 -12.94 3.45
CA ARG A 5 -20.62 -12.87 2.49
C ARG A 5 -19.21 -12.76 3.12
N TYR A 6 -19.08 -12.37 4.38
CA TYR A 6 -17.79 -11.94 4.93
C TYR A 6 -17.42 -12.55 6.30
N ALA A 7 -17.91 -13.72 6.62
CA ALA A 7 -17.68 -14.34 7.93
C ALA A 7 -16.22 -14.79 8.19
N ALA A 8 -15.42 -14.98 7.14
CA ALA A 8 -14.02 -15.38 7.23
C ALA A 8 -13.25 -14.91 5.99
N PRO A 9 -11.91 -14.76 6.07
CA PRO A 9 -11.08 -14.50 4.89
C PRO A 9 -11.19 -15.68 3.91
N PRO A 10 -11.15 -15.43 2.59
CA PRO A 10 -11.19 -16.51 1.60
C PRO A 10 -9.92 -17.38 1.69
N ALA A 11 -10.11 -18.69 1.53
CA ALA A 11 -9.00 -19.65 1.54
C ALA A 11 -8.21 -19.66 0.21
N GLN A 12 -8.81 -19.17 -0.86
CA GLN A 12 -8.23 -19.01 -2.20
C GLN A 12 -8.68 -17.66 -2.77
N GLY A 13 -7.90 -17.09 -3.67
CA GLY A 13 -8.22 -15.81 -4.28
C GLY A 13 -6.98 -15.04 -4.70
N TRP A 14 -7.06 -13.73 -4.59
CA TRP A 14 -6.05 -12.77 -5.03
C TRP A 14 -5.37 -12.11 -3.84
N ASP A 15 -4.05 -11.93 -3.93
CA ASP A 15 -3.36 -10.98 -3.06
C ASP A 15 -3.29 -9.63 -3.76
N ILE A 16 -4.09 -8.68 -3.30
CA ILE A 16 -4.22 -7.39 -3.98
C ILE A 16 -3.46 -6.24 -3.30
N HIS A 17 -2.58 -6.55 -2.37
CA HIS A 17 -1.76 -5.56 -1.69
C HIS A 17 -0.31 -6.03 -1.59
N CYS A 18 0.49 -5.72 -2.64
CA CYS A 18 1.88 -6.14 -2.74
C CYS A 18 2.77 -5.00 -3.26
N HIS A 19 3.98 -4.91 -2.71
CA HIS A 19 4.97 -3.88 -3.03
C HIS A 19 6.20 -4.48 -3.69
N THR A 20 6.86 -3.67 -4.55
CA THR A 20 8.04 -4.07 -5.30
C THR A 20 9.17 -3.04 -5.12
N VAL A 21 10.28 -3.26 -5.82
CA VAL A 21 11.44 -2.34 -5.84
C VAL A 21 11.12 -0.95 -6.39
N PHE A 22 9.91 -0.72 -6.90
CA PHE A 22 9.45 0.61 -7.33
C PHE A 22 8.95 1.47 -6.15
N SER A 23 8.80 0.88 -4.98
CA SER A 23 8.60 1.60 -3.73
C SER A 23 9.54 1.05 -2.66
N ASP A 24 9.07 0.28 -1.74
CA ASP A 24 9.81 -0.20 -0.57
C ASP A 24 9.79 -1.73 -0.40
N GLY A 25 9.32 -2.44 -1.42
CA GLY A 25 9.52 -3.87 -1.55
C GLY A 25 10.97 -4.21 -1.94
N THR A 26 11.39 -5.44 -1.65
CA THR A 26 12.76 -5.91 -1.97
C THR A 26 12.83 -6.68 -3.28
N GLU A 27 11.69 -7.06 -3.86
CA GLU A 27 11.59 -7.94 -5.01
C GLU A 27 11.05 -7.20 -6.24
N THR A 28 11.42 -7.70 -7.43
CA THR A 28 10.93 -7.14 -8.70
C THR A 28 9.47 -7.53 -8.95
N PRO A 29 8.74 -6.80 -9.83
CA PRO A 29 7.42 -7.24 -10.29
C PRO A 29 7.43 -8.65 -10.88
N GLY A 30 8.51 -9.04 -11.55
CA GLY A 30 8.67 -10.39 -12.09
C GLY A 30 8.73 -11.45 -11.00
N THR A 31 9.47 -11.20 -9.94
CA THR A 31 9.57 -12.10 -8.77
C THR A 31 8.21 -12.21 -8.06
N LEU A 32 7.51 -11.09 -7.86
CA LEU A 32 6.17 -11.07 -7.26
C LEU A 32 5.21 -11.98 -8.03
N VAL A 33 5.12 -11.79 -9.35
CA VAL A 33 4.21 -12.55 -10.22
C VAL A 33 4.55 -14.05 -10.21
N GLU A 34 5.84 -14.40 -10.28
CA GLU A 34 6.26 -15.81 -10.29
C GLU A 34 6.00 -16.49 -8.94
N GLN A 35 6.24 -15.81 -7.82
CA GLN A 35 5.91 -16.33 -6.50
C GLN A 35 4.39 -16.52 -6.31
N ALA A 36 3.57 -15.54 -6.74
CA ALA A 36 2.12 -15.66 -6.70
C ALA A 36 1.62 -16.86 -7.52
N ARG A 37 2.19 -17.07 -8.71
CA ARG A 37 1.89 -18.24 -9.55
C ARG A 37 2.26 -19.57 -8.88
N LEU A 38 3.45 -19.63 -8.26
CA LEU A 38 3.92 -20.85 -7.57
C LEU A 38 3.08 -21.17 -6.34
N LEU A 39 2.54 -20.16 -5.66
CA LEU A 39 1.61 -20.32 -4.53
C LEU A 39 0.20 -20.70 -4.98
N GLY A 40 -0.10 -20.71 -6.28
CA GLY A 40 -1.41 -21.03 -6.81
C GLY A 40 -2.46 -19.95 -6.55
N LEU A 41 -2.04 -18.69 -6.40
CA LEU A 41 -2.98 -17.57 -6.28
C LEU A 41 -3.76 -17.41 -7.59
N HIS A 42 -5.02 -16.99 -7.51
CA HIS A 42 -5.86 -16.75 -8.68
C HIS A 42 -5.39 -15.52 -9.47
N GLY A 43 -4.70 -14.61 -8.80
CA GLY A 43 -4.06 -13.44 -9.36
C GLY A 43 -3.36 -12.62 -8.28
N VAL A 44 -2.75 -11.52 -8.69
CA VAL A 44 -2.01 -10.63 -7.80
C VAL A 44 -2.21 -9.17 -8.20
N ALA A 45 -2.10 -8.23 -7.27
CA ALA A 45 -1.96 -6.82 -7.61
C ALA A 45 -0.54 -6.31 -7.31
N ILE A 46 -0.10 -5.33 -8.11
CA ILE A 46 0.99 -4.43 -7.74
C ILE A 46 0.37 -3.17 -7.14
N ALA A 47 0.84 -2.73 -5.96
CA ALA A 47 0.31 -1.59 -5.22
C ALA A 47 1.43 -0.69 -4.66
N ASP A 48 2.49 -0.46 -5.41
CA ASP A 48 3.64 0.35 -5.00
C ASP A 48 3.23 1.76 -4.55
N HIS A 49 3.90 2.29 -3.53
CA HIS A 49 3.58 3.58 -2.95
C HIS A 49 3.71 4.76 -3.92
N ASP A 50 2.62 5.49 -4.13
CA ASP A 50 2.54 6.76 -4.85
C ASP A 50 3.17 6.71 -6.27
N THR A 51 3.12 5.54 -6.95
CA THR A 51 3.74 5.37 -8.27
C THR A 51 3.07 4.27 -9.11
N THR A 52 3.13 4.45 -10.42
CA THR A 52 2.76 3.45 -11.43
C THR A 52 3.96 2.90 -12.19
N ALA A 53 5.18 3.25 -11.76
CA ALA A 53 6.42 2.99 -12.50
C ALA A 53 6.67 1.49 -12.76
N GLY A 54 6.23 0.60 -11.86
CA GLY A 54 6.33 -0.85 -11.98
C GLY A 54 5.29 -1.52 -12.89
N TRP A 55 4.22 -0.83 -13.26
CA TRP A 55 3.08 -1.42 -13.97
C TRP A 55 3.44 -2.08 -15.30
N ARG A 56 4.34 -1.46 -16.09
CA ARG A 56 4.76 -2.03 -17.38
C ARG A 56 5.47 -3.37 -17.20
N GLU A 57 6.34 -3.46 -16.22
CA GLU A 57 7.10 -4.67 -15.92
C GLU A 57 6.20 -5.76 -15.33
N ALA A 58 5.29 -5.38 -14.42
CA ALA A 58 4.28 -6.29 -13.86
C ALA A 58 3.39 -6.90 -14.94
N ARG A 59 2.89 -6.08 -15.89
CA ARG A 59 2.11 -6.57 -17.05
C ARG A 59 2.88 -7.56 -17.90
N ALA A 60 4.15 -7.28 -18.18
CA ALA A 60 4.99 -8.17 -18.99
C ALA A 60 5.20 -9.51 -18.29
N ALA A 61 5.49 -9.48 -16.98
CA ALA A 61 5.66 -10.67 -16.16
C ALA A 61 4.37 -11.50 -16.06
N ALA A 62 3.24 -10.84 -15.77
CA ALA A 62 1.93 -11.50 -15.65
C ALA A 62 1.50 -12.19 -16.95
N ARG A 63 1.68 -11.53 -18.09
CA ARG A 63 1.43 -12.15 -19.41
C ARG A 63 2.30 -13.37 -19.67
N LYS A 64 3.59 -13.29 -19.33
CA LYS A 64 4.54 -14.40 -19.50
C LYS A 64 4.18 -15.59 -18.59
N ALA A 65 3.75 -15.31 -17.36
CA ALA A 65 3.40 -16.32 -16.36
C ALA A 65 1.98 -16.90 -16.56
N GLY A 66 1.13 -16.25 -17.36
CA GLY A 66 -0.28 -16.59 -17.48
C GLY A 66 -1.08 -16.33 -16.19
N LEU A 67 -0.61 -15.42 -15.33
CA LEU A 67 -1.26 -15.07 -14.07
C LEU A 67 -2.05 -13.76 -14.26
N PRO A 68 -3.34 -13.73 -13.87
CA PRO A 68 -4.12 -12.50 -13.83
C PRO A 68 -3.49 -11.43 -12.94
N LEU A 69 -3.55 -10.15 -13.36
CA LEU A 69 -2.93 -9.01 -12.70
C LEU A 69 -3.91 -7.86 -12.55
N LEU A 70 -4.06 -7.37 -11.33
CA LEU A 70 -4.72 -6.11 -11.02
C LEU A 70 -3.67 -5.01 -10.86
N LEU A 71 -3.87 -3.87 -11.53
CA LEU A 71 -2.99 -2.72 -11.42
C LEU A 71 -3.55 -1.74 -10.40
N GLY A 72 -2.72 -1.39 -9.43
CA GLY A 72 -3.06 -0.49 -8.35
C GLY A 72 -1.86 0.29 -7.83
N THR A 73 -2.13 1.17 -6.88
CA THR A 73 -1.16 2.00 -6.15
C THR A 73 -1.64 2.17 -4.72
N GLU A 74 -0.76 2.02 -3.75
CA GLU A 74 -1.05 2.44 -2.38
C GLU A 74 -0.67 3.91 -2.20
N ILE A 75 -1.69 4.75 -2.00
CA ILE A 75 -1.56 6.20 -1.92
C ILE A 75 -1.39 6.62 -0.47
N THR A 76 -0.37 7.43 -0.19
CA THR A 76 -0.13 8.02 1.13
C THR A 76 -1.05 9.21 1.33
N ALA A 77 -1.85 9.20 2.41
CA ALA A 77 -2.82 10.22 2.74
C ALA A 77 -2.80 10.58 4.24
N VAL A 78 -3.55 11.60 4.61
CA VAL A 78 -3.81 11.99 5.99
C VAL A 78 -5.28 12.36 6.16
N ASP A 79 -5.85 11.99 7.31
CA ASP A 79 -7.18 12.42 7.73
C ASP A 79 -7.05 13.04 9.12
N ASP A 80 -7.22 14.36 9.20
CA ASP A 80 -6.79 15.15 10.36
C ASP A 80 -5.31 14.85 10.73
N ASP A 81 -5.09 14.19 11.87
CA ASP A 81 -3.77 13.76 12.35
C ASP A 81 -3.51 12.26 12.19
N VAL A 82 -4.41 11.53 11.52
CA VAL A 82 -4.29 10.09 11.26
C VAL A 82 -3.62 9.87 9.90
N SER A 83 -2.47 9.20 9.89
CA SER A 83 -1.84 8.75 8.64
C SER A 83 -2.64 7.59 8.07
N VAL A 84 -3.08 7.72 6.83
CA VAL A 84 -3.92 6.74 6.14
C VAL A 84 -3.23 6.31 4.86
N HIS A 85 -3.30 5.03 4.54
CA HIS A 85 -2.98 4.55 3.20
C HIS A 85 -4.27 4.13 2.48
N MET A 86 -4.31 4.40 1.19
CA MET A 86 -5.47 4.10 0.36
C MET A 86 -5.04 3.33 -0.88
N LEU A 87 -5.59 2.14 -1.08
CA LEU A 87 -5.39 1.37 -2.30
C LEU A 87 -6.28 1.93 -3.40
N ALA A 88 -5.69 2.31 -4.50
CA ALA A 88 -6.39 2.73 -5.71
C ALA A 88 -6.18 1.69 -6.81
N PHE A 89 -7.27 1.23 -7.42
CA PHE A 89 -7.23 0.22 -8.48
C PHE A 89 -7.93 0.72 -9.74
N ARG A 90 -7.48 0.24 -10.91
CA ARG A 90 -8.21 0.40 -12.16
C ARG A 90 -8.55 1.85 -12.53
N TYR A 91 -7.68 2.78 -12.22
CA TYR A 91 -7.79 4.19 -12.61
C TYR A 91 -6.97 4.48 -13.88
N ASP A 92 -7.27 5.58 -14.56
CA ASP A 92 -6.46 6.08 -15.67
C ASP A 92 -5.17 6.72 -15.13
N PRO A 93 -3.99 6.11 -15.36
CA PRO A 93 -2.72 6.67 -14.89
C PRO A 93 -2.29 7.95 -15.64
N ALA A 94 -2.93 8.28 -16.75
CA ALA A 94 -2.70 9.51 -17.50
C ALA A 94 -3.57 10.69 -17.00
N ASN A 95 -4.50 10.46 -16.07
CA ASN A 95 -5.25 11.53 -15.43
C ASN A 95 -4.29 12.48 -14.69
N THR A 96 -4.33 13.78 -15.04
CA THR A 96 -3.39 14.78 -14.54
C THR A 96 -3.50 14.98 -13.03
N ARG A 97 -4.72 14.97 -12.48
CA ARG A 97 -4.95 15.19 -11.06
C ARG A 97 -4.26 14.13 -10.20
N ILE A 98 -4.38 12.85 -10.58
CA ILE A 98 -3.75 11.75 -9.82
C ILE A 98 -2.23 11.71 -10.06
N SER A 99 -1.77 11.97 -11.28
CA SER A 99 -0.33 12.00 -11.59
C SER A 99 0.41 13.14 -10.89
N ASP A 100 -0.19 14.33 -10.81
CA ASP A 100 0.36 15.49 -10.10
C ASP A 100 0.38 15.24 -8.60
N MET A 101 -0.66 14.60 -8.04
CA MET A 101 -0.69 14.18 -6.64
C MET A 101 0.46 13.21 -6.31
N PHE A 102 0.70 12.20 -7.15
CA PHE A 102 1.82 11.29 -6.96
C PHE A 102 3.17 12.00 -7.05
N ALA A 103 3.36 12.86 -8.03
CA ALA A 103 4.59 13.64 -8.18
C ALA A 103 4.85 14.52 -6.95
N GLY A 104 3.83 15.21 -6.45
CA GLY A 104 3.88 16.03 -5.25
C GLY A 104 4.25 15.23 -3.99
N THR A 105 3.56 14.10 -3.78
CA THR A 105 3.79 13.20 -2.62
C THR A 105 5.20 12.60 -2.67
N ARG A 106 5.65 12.09 -3.82
CA ARG A 106 7.01 11.56 -3.98
C ARG A 106 8.08 12.61 -3.71
N ALA A 107 7.91 13.83 -4.23
CA ALA A 107 8.82 14.94 -3.96
C ALA A 107 8.86 15.32 -2.47
N ALA A 108 7.70 15.33 -1.79
CA ALA A 108 7.62 15.58 -0.36
C ALA A 108 8.31 14.47 0.45
N ARG A 109 8.08 13.19 0.10
CA ARG A 109 8.75 12.03 0.71
C ARG A 109 10.26 12.10 0.54
N LEU A 110 10.74 12.42 -0.65
CA LEU A 110 12.18 12.55 -0.92
C LEU A 110 12.83 13.64 -0.06
N ARG A 111 12.24 14.85 -0.04
CA ARG A 111 12.75 15.96 0.79
C ARG A 111 12.76 15.59 2.28
N ARG A 112 11.66 15.01 2.76
CA ARG A 112 11.54 14.56 4.15
C ARG A 112 12.60 13.49 4.49
N THR A 113 12.81 12.49 3.61
CA THR A 113 13.77 11.41 3.82
C THR A 113 15.19 11.96 3.93
N LYS A 114 15.59 12.88 3.03
CA LYS A 114 16.89 13.58 3.12
C LYS A 114 17.08 14.27 4.45
N ARG A 115 16.09 15.05 4.90
CA ARG A 115 16.16 15.76 6.19
C ARG A 115 16.22 14.81 7.40
N MET A 116 15.58 13.63 7.31
CA MET A 116 15.71 12.61 8.35
C MET A 116 17.12 12.01 8.37
N VAL A 117 17.71 11.75 7.20
CA VAL A 117 19.09 11.27 7.12
C VAL A 117 20.07 12.31 7.70
N GLU A 118 19.92 13.59 7.35
CA GLU A 118 20.73 14.69 7.93
C GLU A 118 20.71 14.67 9.47
N ARG A 119 19.56 14.41 10.10
CA ARG A 119 19.47 14.27 11.55
C ARG A 119 20.10 12.98 12.08
N LEU A 120 19.95 11.88 11.33
CA LEU A 120 20.47 10.59 11.73
C LEU A 120 22.01 10.52 11.67
N THR A 121 22.64 11.26 10.76
CA THR A 121 24.11 11.30 10.64
C THR A 121 24.82 11.85 11.88
N GLU A 122 24.08 12.55 12.77
CA GLU A 122 24.63 13.02 14.05
C GLU A 122 24.93 11.86 15.01
N ASP A 123 24.17 10.77 14.94
CA ASP A 123 24.25 9.67 15.91
C ASP A 123 24.52 8.30 15.27
N TYR A 124 24.36 8.17 13.96
CA TYR A 124 24.47 6.89 13.23
C TYR A 124 25.44 7.00 12.03
N PRO A 125 26.21 5.95 11.76
CA PRO A 125 27.21 5.94 10.68
C PRO A 125 26.55 5.68 9.30
N ILE A 126 25.60 6.51 8.91
CA ILE A 126 24.95 6.45 7.60
C ILE A 126 24.96 7.83 6.92
N THR A 127 24.99 7.83 5.61
CA THR A 127 24.91 9.01 4.75
C THR A 127 23.72 8.94 3.82
N TRP A 128 23.48 10.00 3.05
CA TRP A 128 22.49 9.96 1.99
C TRP A 128 22.85 8.94 0.89
N ASP A 129 24.14 8.78 0.58
CA ASP A 129 24.60 7.83 -0.43
C ASP A 129 24.34 6.38 0.01
N ASP A 130 24.50 6.05 1.29
CA ASP A 130 24.14 4.73 1.82
C ASP A 130 22.63 4.43 1.66
N VAL A 131 21.79 5.46 1.75
CA VAL A 131 20.35 5.31 1.48
C VAL A 131 20.08 5.12 -0.01
N LEU A 132 20.81 5.80 -0.89
CA LEU A 132 20.70 5.62 -2.34
C LEU A 132 21.16 4.24 -2.79
N ASP A 133 22.13 3.65 -2.12
CA ASP A 133 22.61 2.28 -2.40
C ASP A 133 21.51 1.20 -2.13
N GLN A 134 20.50 1.55 -1.35
CA GLN A 134 19.33 0.67 -1.14
C GLN A 134 18.25 0.82 -2.23
N VAL A 135 18.37 1.80 -3.13
CA VAL A 135 17.39 2.10 -4.16
C VAL A 135 17.73 1.34 -5.44
N LYS A 136 16.86 0.40 -5.84
CA LYS A 136 17.15 -0.49 -6.98
C LYS A 136 16.79 0.09 -8.35
N GLU A 137 15.76 0.95 -8.42
CA GLU A 137 15.22 1.48 -9.68
C GLU A 137 15.50 2.98 -9.87
N GLY A 138 16.44 3.54 -9.12
CA GLY A 138 16.85 4.93 -9.20
C GLY A 138 15.68 5.90 -9.00
N GLU A 139 15.54 6.88 -9.89
CA GLU A 139 14.48 7.90 -9.82
C GLU A 139 13.06 7.34 -9.94
N ARG A 140 12.90 6.10 -10.43
CA ARG A 140 11.59 5.43 -10.52
C ARG A 140 11.09 4.92 -9.17
N THR A 141 11.98 4.76 -8.18
CA THR A 141 11.62 4.28 -6.84
C THR A 141 11.04 5.42 -5.99
N THR A 142 9.95 5.14 -5.31
CA THR A 142 9.43 6.03 -4.26
C THR A 142 10.23 5.85 -2.97
N ILE A 143 11.17 6.77 -2.71
CA ILE A 143 12.08 6.71 -1.56
C ILE A 143 11.37 7.15 -0.27
N GLY A 144 11.60 6.39 0.82
CA GLY A 144 11.00 6.65 2.13
C GLY A 144 11.80 6.08 3.30
N ARG A 145 11.19 6.08 4.50
CA ARG A 145 11.80 5.52 5.73
C ARG A 145 12.31 4.08 5.61
N PRO A 146 11.68 3.18 4.82
CA PRO A 146 12.21 1.84 4.63
C PRO A 146 13.64 1.82 4.09
N HIS A 147 14.00 2.72 3.15
CA HIS A 147 15.34 2.81 2.60
C HIS A 147 16.36 3.34 3.63
N ILE A 148 15.94 4.24 4.56
CA ILE A 148 16.78 4.61 5.71
C ILE A 148 17.01 3.40 6.62
N ALA A 149 15.93 2.64 6.90
CA ALA A 149 16.03 1.44 7.71
C ALA A 149 16.96 0.40 7.10
N ASP A 150 16.90 0.19 5.78
CA ASP A 150 17.80 -0.72 5.07
C ASP A 150 19.26 -0.24 5.10
N ALA A 151 19.52 1.07 4.97
CA ALA A 151 20.85 1.63 5.12
C ALA A 151 21.40 1.41 6.54
N LEU A 152 20.59 1.59 7.57
CA LEU A 152 20.96 1.30 8.96
C LEU A 152 21.23 -0.19 9.20
N VAL A 153 20.50 -1.08 8.55
CA VAL A 153 20.75 -2.53 8.60
C VAL A 153 22.05 -2.86 7.86
N ALA A 154 22.27 -2.30 6.67
CA ALA A 154 23.51 -2.49 5.89
C ALA A 154 24.76 -1.98 6.65
N ALA A 155 24.63 -0.89 7.40
CA ALA A 155 25.67 -0.36 8.29
C ALA A 155 25.87 -1.19 9.57
N GLY A 156 25.11 -2.27 9.80
CA GLY A 156 25.20 -3.14 10.97
C GLY A 156 24.62 -2.54 12.26
N VAL A 157 23.88 -1.43 12.19
CA VAL A 157 23.28 -0.76 13.35
C VAL A 157 22.09 -1.57 13.87
N TYR A 158 21.26 -2.11 12.97
CA TYR A 158 20.12 -2.96 13.30
C TYR A 158 20.22 -4.32 12.59
N ARG A 159 19.57 -5.34 13.14
CA ARG A 159 19.54 -6.67 12.53
C ARG A 159 18.51 -6.78 11.41
N THR A 160 17.39 -6.08 11.57
CA THR A 160 16.27 -6.10 10.62
C THR A 160 15.70 -4.72 10.41
N ARG A 161 15.00 -4.53 9.28
CA ARG A 161 14.22 -3.32 9.01
C ARG A 161 13.20 -3.02 10.13
N SER A 162 12.57 -4.07 10.68
CA SER A 162 11.61 -3.94 11.77
C SER A 162 12.23 -3.37 13.04
N ASP A 163 13.47 -3.76 13.37
CA ASP A 163 14.18 -3.20 14.53
C ASP A 163 14.45 -1.70 14.37
N ALA A 164 14.86 -1.26 13.17
CA ALA A 164 15.04 0.14 12.87
C ALA A 164 13.72 0.93 12.95
N PHE A 165 12.59 0.33 12.54
CA PHE A 165 11.26 0.94 12.66
C PHE A 165 10.76 1.01 14.11
N ALA A 166 11.22 0.15 15.00
CA ALA A 166 10.91 0.22 16.43
C ALA A 166 11.69 1.33 17.15
N ASP A 167 12.76 1.88 16.54
CA ASP A 167 13.64 2.87 17.14
C ASP A 167 13.91 4.07 16.20
N ALA A 168 15.04 4.10 15.49
CA ALA A 168 15.57 5.28 14.80
C ALA A 168 14.61 5.88 13.73
N VAL A 169 13.88 5.06 12.99
CA VAL A 169 12.92 5.52 11.95
C VAL A 169 11.47 5.48 12.41
N SER A 170 11.23 5.22 13.69
CA SER A 170 9.90 5.29 14.32
C SER A 170 9.27 6.67 14.18
N ALA A 171 7.95 6.75 14.18
CA ALA A 171 7.23 8.02 14.25
C ALA A 171 7.40 8.73 15.63
N ALA A 172 7.86 8.00 16.66
CA ALA A 172 8.17 8.55 17.98
C ALA A 172 9.64 8.98 18.11
N SER A 173 10.48 8.70 17.12
CA SER A 173 11.90 9.03 17.14
C SER A 173 12.14 10.54 17.05
N LYS A 174 13.21 11.03 17.70
CA LYS A 174 13.66 12.44 17.60
C LYS A 174 14.05 12.84 16.17
N TYR A 175 14.36 11.89 15.32
CA TYR A 175 14.73 12.13 13.92
C TYR A 175 13.51 12.24 13.00
N TYR A 176 12.33 11.84 13.49
CA TYR A 176 11.12 11.81 12.67
C TYR A 176 10.71 13.19 12.17
N ILE A 177 10.32 13.22 10.92
CA ILE A 177 9.71 14.39 10.26
C ILE A 177 8.43 13.90 9.59
N PRO A 178 7.26 14.52 9.85
CA PRO A 178 6.02 14.16 9.14
C PRO A 178 6.14 14.48 7.66
N THR A 179 5.46 13.67 6.82
CA THR A 179 5.36 13.94 5.39
C THR A 179 4.12 14.76 5.12
N PRO A 180 4.20 15.91 4.44
CA PRO A 180 3.03 16.54 3.86
C PRO A 180 2.39 15.56 2.87
N SER A 181 1.12 15.23 3.10
CA SER A 181 0.37 14.26 2.30
C SER A 181 -0.98 14.87 1.93
N PRO A 182 -1.60 14.46 0.81
CA PRO A 182 -2.96 14.84 0.48
C PRO A 182 -3.93 14.35 1.55
N SER A 183 -5.07 15.01 1.68
CA SER A 183 -6.15 14.48 2.53
C SER A 183 -6.76 13.23 1.90
N THR A 184 -7.37 12.38 2.73
CA THR A 184 -8.14 11.21 2.26
C THR A 184 -9.24 11.62 1.29
N HIS A 185 -9.90 12.75 1.52
CA HIS A 185 -10.92 13.34 0.65
C HIS A 185 -10.37 13.71 -0.74
N GLU A 186 -9.17 14.32 -0.79
CA GLU A 186 -8.49 14.64 -2.06
C GLU A 186 -8.08 13.36 -2.81
N VAL A 187 -7.65 12.33 -2.10
CA VAL A 187 -7.31 11.04 -2.71
C VAL A 187 -8.54 10.40 -3.33
N ILE A 188 -9.66 10.31 -2.59
CA ILE A 188 -10.92 9.77 -3.12
C ILE A 188 -11.34 10.55 -4.37
N ALA A 189 -11.42 11.87 -4.28
CA ALA A 189 -11.81 12.72 -5.41
C ALA A 189 -10.89 12.53 -6.62
N SER A 190 -9.57 12.36 -6.43
CA SER A 190 -8.61 12.16 -7.51
C SER A 190 -8.73 10.79 -8.15
N VAL A 191 -8.93 9.74 -7.34
CA VAL A 191 -9.12 8.37 -7.84
C VAL A 191 -10.44 8.24 -8.58
N LYS A 192 -11.53 8.85 -8.07
CA LYS A 192 -12.84 8.86 -8.73
C LYS A 192 -12.82 9.64 -10.04
N ASP A 193 -12.14 10.78 -10.08
CA ASP A 193 -11.93 11.57 -11.30
C ASP A 193 -11.15 10.79 -12.37
N ALA A 194 -10.21 9.96 -11.96
CA ALA A 194 -9.48 9.04 -12.83
C ALA A 194 -10.26 7.74 -13.16
N GLY A 195 -11.51 7.62 -12.73
CA GLY A 195 -12.39 6.46 -12.98
C GLY A 195 -12.01 5.21 -12.20
N GLY A 196 -11.29 5.34 -11.09
CA GLY A 196 -10.77 4.24 -10.28
C GLY A 196 -11.69 3.80 -9.13
N VAL A 197 -11.23 2.74 -8.46
CA VAL A 197 -11.81 2.17 -7.24
C VAL A 197 -10.85 2.46 -6.09
N VAL A 198 -11.36 2.94 -4.95
CA VAL A 198 -10.55 3.33 -3.80
C VAL A 198 -10.95 2.58 -2.53
N VAL A 199 -9.97 2.05 -1.82
CA VAL A 199 -10.13 1.21 -0.62
C VAL A 199 -9.20 1.73 0.49
N VAL A 200 -9.67 1.85 1.74
CA VAL A 200 -8.76 2.14 2.86
C VAL A 200 -7.95 0.90 3.20
N ALA A 201 -6.63 0.99 3.12
CA ALA A 201 -5.70 -0.08 3.42
C ALA A 201 -5.55 -0.29 4.94
N HIS A 202 -5.41 -1.57 5.38
CA HIS A 202 -5.16 -1.98 6.78
C HIS A 202 -5.82 -1.07 7.84
N ALA A 203 -7.09 -0.71 7.60
CA ALA A 203 -7.84 0.34 8.30
C ALA A 203 -7.93 0.16 9.83
N GLY A 204 -7.73 -1.05 10.33
CA GLY A 204 -7.80 -1.41 11.75
C GLY A 204 -6.46 -1.69 12.43
N ASP A 205 -5.29 -1.44 11.79
CA ASP A 205 -3.99 -1.74 12.39
C ASP A 205 -3.54 -0.67 13.41
N PRO A 206 -3.63 -0.93 14.74
CA PRO A 206 -3.29 0.03 15.78
C PRO A 206 -1.79 0.29 15.91
N ARG A 207 -0.94 -0.52 15.26
CA ARG A 207 0.52 -0.34 15.29
C ARG A 207 0.99 0.77 14.36
N ARG A 208 0.15 1.13 13.36
CA ARG A 208 0.46 2.21 12.40
C ARG A 208 0.17 3.60 12.97
N ASN A 209 -0.88 3.71 13.76
CA ASN A 209 -1.31 4.98 14.33
C ASN A 209 -1.74 4.80 15.79
N ARG A 210 -1.49 5.82 16.62
CA ARG A 210 -2.01 5.87 18.00
C ARG A 210 -3.53 5.94 18.03
N ARG A 211 -4.14 6.52 16.99
CA ARG A 211 -5.58 6.64 16.79
C ARG A 211 -5.93 6.10 15.40
N LEU A 212 -6.93 5.25 15.33
CA LEU A 212 -7.52 4.80 14.07
C LEU A 212 -8.58 5.79 13.59
N LEU A 213 -8.96 5.72 12.32
CA LEU A 213 -10.11 6.45 11.80
C LEU A 213 -11.35 6.08 12.62
N SER A 214 -12.07 7.09 13.10
CA SER A 214 -13.37 6.93 13.77
C SER A 214 -14.45 6.52 12.78
N ASP A 215 -15.58 6.03 13.28
CA ASP A 215 -16.75 5.72 12.43
C ASP A 215 -17.28 6.96 11.71
N ALA A 216 -17.20 8.13 12.35
CA ALA A 216 -17.59 9.40 11.73
C ALA A 216 -16.70 9.76 10.53
N GLN A 217 -15.36 9.60 10.68
CA GLN A 217 -14.42 9.82 9.59
C GLN A 217 -14.65 8.81 8.45
N LEU A 218 -14.79 7.50 8.75
CA LEU A 218 -15.09 6.51 7.73
C LEU A 218 -16.40 6.80 7.00
N ASN A 219 -17.47 7.23 7.72
CA ASN A 219 -18.73 7.62 7.10
C ASN A 219 -18.55 8.83 6.15
N ALA A 220 -17.76 9.84 6.54
CA ALA A 220 -17.47 10.98 5.67
C ALA A 220 -16.74 10.54 4.39
N LEU A 221 -15.78 9.61 4.49
CA LEU A 221 -15.09 9.05 3.31
C LEU A 221 -16.04 8.24 2.41
N ILE A 222 -17.02 7.53 3.02
CA ILE A 222 -18.05 6.79 2.28
C ILE A 222 -18.96 7.77 1.52
N ASP A 223 -19.35 8.86 2.15
CA ASP A 223 -20.16 9.91 1.52
C ASP A 223 -19.41 10.56 0.34
N ASP A 224 -18.07 10.65 0.38
CA ASP A 224 -17.22 11.10 -0.72
C ASP A 224 -17.01 10.06 -1.83
N GLY A 225 -17.46 8.83 -1.64
CA GLY A 225 -17.37 7.77 -2.65
C GLY A 225 -16.29 6.72 -2.43
N LEU A 226 -15.86 6.50 -1.18
CA LEU A 226 -15.03 5.36 -0.82
C LEU A 226 -15.72 4.05 -1.23
N ASP A 227 -15.00 3.17 -1.94
CA ASP A 227 -15.55 1.93 -2.47
C ASP A 227 -15.42 0.74 -1.51
N GLY A 228 -14.42 0.73 -0.61
CA GLY A 228 -14.16 -0.44 0.21
C GLY A 228 -13.21 -0.25 1.38
N LEU A 229 -13.06 -1.32 2.15
CA LEU A 229 -12.17 -1.42 3.30
C LEU A 229 -11.33 -2.70 3.21
N GLU A 230 -10.02 -2.60 3.43
CA GLU A 230 -9.18 -3.78 3.62
C GLU A 230 -9.36 -4.30 5.05
N VAL A 231 -10.16 -5.35 5.16
CA VAL A 231 -10.51 -5.98 6.44
C VAL A 231 -9.57 -7.11 6.77
N TRP A 232 -9.28 -7.97 5.76
CA TRP A 232 -8.42 -9.12 5.92
C TRP A 232 -6.95 -8.71 5.76
N HIS A 233 -6.37 -8.26 6.87
CA HIS A 233 -4.98 -7.90 6.98
C HIS A 233 -4.43 -8.37 8.33
N ARG A 234 -3.17 -8.85 8.38
CA ARG A 234 -2.56 -9.37 9.61
C ARG A 234 -2.51 -8.35 10.75
N GLY A 235 -2.45 -7.05 10.41
CA GLY A 235 -2.41 -5.96 11.38
C GLY A 235 -3.76 -5.63 12.00
N ASN A 236 -4.87 -6.04 11.38
CA ASN A 236 -6.21 -5.77 11.90
C ASN A 236 -6.58 -6.84 12.93
N PRO A 237 -6.67 -6.50 14.23
CA PRO A 237 -7.09 -7.46 15.25
C PRO A 237 -8.59 -7.80 15.10
N PRO A 238 -9.07 -8.91 15.71
CA PRO A 238 -10.43 -9.42 15.52
C PRO A 238 -11.51 -8.37 15.75
N GLU A 239 -11.42 -7.58 16.79
CA GLU A 239 -12.40 -6.52 17.13
C GLU A 239 -12.47 -5.43 16.05
N GLN A 240 -11.34 -5.10 15.41
CA GLN A 240 -11.34 -4.15 14.30
C GLN A 240 -11.90 -4.77 13.02
N ARG A 241 -11.62 -6.04 12.75
CA ARG A 241 -12.24 -6.75 11.62
C ARG A 241 -13.77 -6.78 11.76
N GLU A 242 -14.29 -7.11 12.94
CA GLU A 242 -15.74 -7.08 13.21
C GLU A 242 -16.32 -5.69 13.00
N ARG A 243 -15.68 -4.64 13.53
CA ARG A 243 -16.08 -3.25 13.34
C ARG A 243 -16.13 -2.87 11.85
N LEU A 244 -15.05 -3.15 11.10
CA LEU A 244 -14.94 -2.81 9.68
C LEU A 244 -15.95 -3.60 8.83
N LEU A 245 -16.20 -4.88 9.14
CA LEU A 245 -17.23 -5.69 8.50
C LEU A 245 -18.63 -5.13 8.74
N ALA A 246 -18.93 -4.67 9.96
CA ALA A 246 -20.21 -4.05 10.27
C ALA A 246 -20.44 -2.76 9.48
N ILE A 247 -19.39 -1.93 9.32
CA ILE A 247 -19.46 -0.72 8.49
C ILE A 247 -19.63 -1.10 7.02
N ALA A 248 -18.82 -2.00 6.50
CA ALA A 248 -18.88 -2.44 5.10
C ALA A 248 -20.27 -3.02 4.75
N SER A 249 -20.83 -3.84 5.62
CA SER A 249 -22.17 -4.42 5.43
C SER A 249 -23.29 -3.36 5.43
N ARG A 250 -23.18 -2.34 6.27
CA ARG A 250 -24.18 -1.25 6.36
C ARG A 250 -24.20 -0.39 5.11
N HIS A 251 -23.05 -0.18 4.48
CA HIS A 251 -22.88 0.75 3.36
C HIS A 251 -22.61 0.06 2.01
N ASP A 252 -22.77 -1.27 1.94
CA ASP A 252 -22.51 -2.09 0.74
C ASP A 252 -21.12 -1.87 0.15
N LEU A 253 -20.10 -1.73 1.02
CA LEU A 253 -18.72 -1.55 0.61
C LEU A 253 -18.07 -2.87 0.19
N LEU A 254 -17.05 -2.77 -0.65
CA LEU A 254 -16.14 -3.88 -0.93
C LEU A 254 -15.36 -4.26 0.33
N VAL A 255 -15.24 -5.56 0.57
CA VAL A 255 -14.38 -6.11 1.62
C VAL A 255 -13.19 -6.77 0.94
N THR A 256 -12.00 -6.23 1.18
CA THR A 256 -10.77 -6.76 0.59
C THR A 256 -9.85 -7.37 1.63
N GLY A 257 -8.87 -8.10 1.15
CA GLY A 257 -7.73 -8.59 1.90
C GLY A 257 -6.46 -8.46 1.09
N GLY A 258 -5.35 -8.31 1.79
CA GLY A 258 -4.03 -8.23 1.20
C GLY A 258 -2.94 -8.54 2.23
N SER A 259 -1.81 -9.01 1.75
CA SER A 259 -0.69 -9.34 2.62
C SER A 259 0.13 -8.12 3.02
N ASP A 260 0.09 -7.05 2.25
CA ASP A 260 1.04 -5.94 2.35
C ASP A 260 2.50 -6.47 2.23
N TRP A 261 2.67 -7.41 1.27
CA TRP A 261 3.94 -8.08 1.04
C TRP A 261 5.01 -7.15 0.49
N HIS A 262 6.23 -7.25 1.06
CA HIS A 262 7.38 -6.45 0.68
C HIS A 262 8.63 -7.31 0.40
N GLY A 263 8.44 -8.57 0.04
CA GLY A 263 9.56 -9.52 -0.04
C GLY A 263 10.20 -9.72 1.32
N LYS A 264 11.52 -9.55 1.41
CA LYS A 264 12.27 -9.65 2.67
C LYS A 264 12.16 -8.40 3.56
N GLY A 265 11.54 -7.33 3.08
CA GLY A 265 11.42 -6.06 3.79
C GLY A 265 10.44 -6.07 4.96
N LYS A 266 9.48 -7.00 4.96
CA LYS A 266 8.51 -7.23 6.04
C LYS A 266 8.32 -8.72 6.29
N PRO A 267 7.85 -9.13 7.48
CA PRO A 267 7.56 -10.53 7.79
C PRO A 267 6.24 -11.02 7.17
N ASN A 268 5.55 -10.22 6.39
CA ASN A 268 4.28 -10.52 5.74
C ASN A 268 4.51 -11.54 4.62
N ALA A 269 3.81 -12.67 4.66
CA ALA A 269 3.92 -13.69 3.63
C ALA A 269 2.97 -13.39 2.46
N LEU A 270 3.44 -13.55 1.23
CA LEU A 270 2.58 -13.43 0.05
C LEU A 270 1.42 -14.42 0.14
N GLY A 271 0.21 -13.93 -0.06
CA GLY A 271 -1.01 -14.74 -0.01
C GLY A 271 -1.54 -15.05 1.39
N GLU A 272 -0.97 -14.47 2.46
CA GLU A 272 -1.46 -14.74 3.84
C GLU A 272 -2.85 -14.17 4.13
N ASN A 273 -3.29 -13.18 3.36
CA ASN A 273 -4.65 -12.64 3.37
C ASN A 273 -5.08 -12.37 1.93
N LEU A 274 -6.28 -12.79 1.59
CA LEU A 274 -6.74 -12.79 0.20
C LEU A 274 -8.04 -12.00 0.04
N THR A 275 -8.27 -11.57 -1.18
CA THR A 275 -9.53 -11.05 -1.70
C THR A 275 -10.16 -12.11 -2.61
N ASP A 276 -11.46 -12.35 -2.48
CA ASP A 276 -12.19 -13.31 -3.30
C ASP A 276 -12.39 -12.81 -4.74
N ASP A 277 -12.66 -13.77 -5.65
CA ASP A 277 -12.83 -13.49 -7.09
C ASP A 277 -14.03 -12.59 -7.39
N ASP A 278 -15.10 -12.65 -6.58
CA ASP A 278 -16.29 -11.82 -6.79
C ASP A 278 -15.99 -10.36 -6.49
N THR A 279 -15.27 -10.10 -5.40
CA THR A 279 -14.81 -8.75 -5.03
C THR A 279 -13.86 -8.19 -6.08
N VAL A 280 -12.91 -9.01 -6.59
CA VAL A 280 -12.00 -8.57 -7.65
C VAL A 280 -12.75 -8.29 -8.95
N ARG A 281 -13.72 -9.13 -9.34
CA ARG A 281 -14.59 -8.87 -10.50
C ARG A 281 -15.35 -7.55 -10.35
N GLU A 282 -15.83 -7.24 -9.15
CA GLU A 282 -16.53 -5.98 -8.88
C GLU A 282 -15.57 -4.77 -8.97
N ILE A 283 -14.34 -4.87 -8.46
CA ILE A 283 -13.29 -3.86 -8.67
C ILE A 283 -13.05 -3.64 -10.18
N MET A 284 -12.93 -4.74 -10.93
CA MET A 284 -12.73 -4.68 -12.39
C MET A 284 -13.91 -4.03 -13.13
N ARG A 285 -15.13 -4.24 -12.65
CA ARG A 285 -16.36 -3.67 -13.23
C ARG A 285 -16.51 -2.18 -12.94
N ARG A 286 -16.16 -1.74 -11.72
CA ARG A 286 -16.30 -0.33 -11.28
C ARG A 286 -15.24 0.58 -11.90
N GLY A 287 -14.01 0.09 -12.02
CA GLY A 287 -12.88 0.88 -12.51
C GLY A 287 -12.76 0.86 -14.05
N VAL A 288 -12.01 1.84 -14.58
CA VAL A 288 -11.72 1.91 -16.01
C VAL A 288 -10.71 0.85 -16.46
N ASP A 289 -10.66 0.56 -17.76
CA ASP A 289 -9.66 -0.35 -18.31
C ASP A 289 -8.28 0.33 -18.38
N SER A 290 -7.54 0.24 -17.29
CA SER A 290 -6.14 0.71 -17.20
C SER A 290 -5.15 -0.24 -17.89
N GLY A 291 -5.65 -1.22 -18.67
CA GLY A 291 -4.84 -2.29 -19.28
C GLY A 291 -4.56 -3.47 -18.34
N SER A 292 -5.31 -3.58 -17.22
CA SER A 292 -5.43 -4.83 -16.47
C SER A 292 -6.16 -5.85 -17.34
N ARG A 293 -5.64 -7.06 -17.42
CA ARG A 293 -6.33 -8.16 -18.15
C ARG A 293 -6.35 -9.39 -17.26
N PHE A 294 -7.47 -10.12 -17.32
CA PHE A 294 -7.57 -11.50 -16.89
C PHE A 294 -6.91 -12.44 -17.86
#